data_97073f5b4121c93f539db4998f135fc3
#
_entry.id   97073f5b4121c93f539db4998f135fc3
#
_cell.length_a   1.000
_cell.length_b   1.000
_cell.length_c   1.000
_cell.angle_alpha   90.00
_cell.angle_beta   90.00
_cell.angle_gamma   90.00
#
_symmetry.space_group_name_H-M   'P 1'
#
loop_
_entity.id
_entity.type
_entity.pdbx_description
1 polymer ?
#
loop_
_entity_poly.entity_id
_entity_poly.type
_entity_poly.pdbx_seq_one_letter_code
_entity_poly.pdbx_strand_id
1 'polypeptide(L)'
;TQGYSLPVPASWELDVFGRMRNSKKQAKALYAQSEDYRQAVRTQLIAGIANTYYTLLMLDEQLIISRQTEEAWKETVASTRSLMNAGLANESAVSQMEATYYQVQGSVLDLQQQINQVENSLALLLAETPRNYERGTLADQQFPTDFAVGIPVRMLAARPDVRSAERTLEAAFYGTNAARSAFY
;
A
#
# COMPACT_ATOMS: atom_id res chain seq x y z
N THR A 1 -52.71 48.63 -15.54
CA THR A 1 -52.59 47.24 -15.01
C THR A 1 -51.35 46.60 -15.59
N GLN A 2 -50.35 46.38 -14.75
CA GLN A 2 -49.16 45.62 -15.10
C GLN A 2 -49.49 44.12 -14.98
N GLY A 3 -49.49 43.42 -16.11
CA GLY A 3 -49.68 41.95 -16.13
C GLY A 3 -48.33 41.26 -16.11
N TYR A 4 -48.11 40.39 -15.12
CA TYR A 4 -46.94 39.51 -15.05
C TYR A 4 -47.33 38.13 -15.60
N SER A 5 -46.62 37.63 -16.61
CA SER A 5 -46.80 36.29 -17.11
C SER A 5 -45.54 35.45 -16.81
N LEU A 6 -45.68 34.32 -16.18
CA LEU A 6 -44.61 33.37 -15.92
C LEU A 6 -44.80 32.15 -16.85
N PRO A 7 -44.15 32.12 -18.03
CA PRO A 7 -44.27 30.96 -18.91
C PRO A 7 -43.47 29.80 -18.34
N VAL A 8 -44.11 28.64 -18.14
CA VAL A 8 -43.46 27.38 -17.81
C VAL A 8 -43.39 26.53 -19.06
N PRO A 9 -42.25 26.51 -19.78
CA PRO A 9 -42.11 25.67 -20.97
C PRO A 9 -41.97 24.22 -20.51
N ALA A 10 -42.85 23.32 -20.97
CA ALA A 10 -42.72 21.91 -20.85
C ALA A 10 -42.42 21.29 -22.21
N SER A 11 -41.27 20.64 -22.37
CA SER A 11 -40.92 19.86 -23.54
C SER A 11 -40.71 18.39 -23.17
N TRP A 12 -41.20 17.48 -24.02
CA TRP A 12 -41.02 16.06 -23.84
C TRP A 12 -40.53 15.42 -25.14
N GLU A 13 -39.48 14.57 -25.03
CA GLU A 13 -38.88 13.86 -26.13
C GLU A 13 -39.30 12.38 -26.07
N LEU A 14 -39.88 11.88 -27.18
CA LEU A 14 -40.17 10.45 -27.34
C LEU A 14 -38.89 9.70 -27.73
N ASP A 15 -38.45 8.77 -26.86
CA ASP A 15 -37.23 7.97 -27.08
C ASP A 15 -37.50 6.78 -28.03
N VAL A 16 -37.82 7.08 -29.28
CA VAL A 16 -38.16 6.09 -30.32
C VAL A 16 -36.92 5.20 -30.63
N PHE A 17 -35.76 5.81 -30.81
CA PHE A 17 -34.53 5.13 -31.19
C PHE A 17 -33.70 4.69 -30.01
N GLY A 18 -34.13 4.93 -28.77
CA GLY A 18 -33.51 4.40 -27.56
C GLY A 18 -32.28 5.20 -27.11
N ARG A 19 -32.09 6.46 -27.53
CA ARG A 19 -30.99 7.32 -27.09
C ARG A 19 -30.95 7.48 -25.55
N MET A 20 -32.09 7.85 -24.96
CA MET A 20 -32.21 8.04 -23.52
C MET A 20 -32.09 6.73 -22.76
N ARG A 21 -32.64 5.64 -23.29
CA ARG A 21 -32.51 4.29 -22.69
C ARG A 21 -31.07 3.82 -22.69
N ASN A 22 -30.31 4.02 -23.78
CA ASN A 22 -28.90 3.68 -23.84
C ASN A 22 -28.05 4.59 -22.92
N SER A 23 -28.31 5.90 -22.87
CA SER A 23 -27.66 6.82 -21.93
C SER A 23 -27.89 6.41 -20.47
N LYS A 24 -29.11 5.99 -20.12
CA LYS A 24 -29.41 5.46 -18.77
C LYS A 24 -28.64 4.17 -18.47
N LYS A 25 -28.51 3.25 -19.45
CA LYS A 25 -27.73 2.01 -19.29
C LYS A 25 -26.25 2.31 -19.13
N GLN A 26 -25.70 3.24 -19.92
CA GLN A 26 -24.34 3.73 -19.78
C GLN A 26 -24.08 4.29 -18.37
N ALA A 27 -24.95 5.17 -17.88
CA ALA A 27 -24.83 5.73 -16.55
C ALA A 27 -24.87 4.65 -15.44
N LYS A 28 -25.73 3.63 -15.61
CA LYS A 28 -25.77 2.48 -14.69
C LYS A 28 -24.47 1.65 -14.71
N ALA A 29 -23.88 1.44 -15.90
CA ALA A 29 -22.62 0.73 -16.03
C ALA A 29 -21.47 1.52 -15.35
N LEU A 30 -21.41 2.84 -15.52
CA LEU A 30 -20.46 3.72 -14.85
C LEU A 30 -20.64 3.72 -13.31
N TYR A 31 -21.89 3.69 -12.84
CA TYR A 31 -22.16 3.58 -11.41
C TYR A 31 -21.64 2.22 -10.86
N ALA A 32 -21.96 1.11 -11.55
CA ALA A 32 -21.46 -0.20 -11.16
C ALA A 32 -19.92 -0.28 -11.22
N GLN A 33 -19.28 0.37 -12.20
CA GLN A 33 -17.84 0.52 -12.28
C GLN A 33 -17.25 1.22 -11.04
N SER A 34 -17.89 2.29 -10.57
CA SER A 34 -17.42 3.02 -9.39
C SER A 34 -17.45 2.15 -8.12
N GLU A 35 -18.45 1.27 -7.98
CA GLU A 35 -18.53 0.32 -6.88
C GLU A 35 -17.42 -0.76 -6.97
N ASP A 36 -17.17 -1.29 -8.17
CA ASP A 36 -16.08 -2.23 -8.39
C ASP A 36 -14.70 -1.56 -8.14
N TYR A 37 -14.53 -0.30 -8.55
CA TYR A 37 -13.33 0.49 -8.27
C TYR A 37 -13.13 0.71 -6.77
N ARG A 38 -14.18 1.04 -6.01
CA ARG A 38 -14.13 1.15 -4.55
C ARG A 38 -13.62 -0.15 -3.92
N GLN A 39 -14.10 -1.29 -4.41
CA GLN A 39 -13.66 -2.60 -3.93
C GLN A 39 -12.18 -2.88 -4.28
N ALA A 40 -11.72 -2.47 -5.46
CA ALA A 40 -10.31 -2.58 -5.87
C ALA A 40 -9.40 -1.76 -4.95
N VAL A 41 -9.75 -0.50 -4.69
CA VAL A 41 -9.02 0.39 -3.77
C VAL A 41 -8.96 -0.20 -2.36
N ARG A 42 -10.06 -0.75 -1.86
CA ARG A 42 -10.10 -1.42 -0.56
C ARG A 42 -9.13 -2.61 -0.49
N THR A 43 -9.10 -3.44 -1.53
CA THR A 43 -8.18 -4.58 -1.62
C THR A 43 -6.73 -4.12 -1.65
N GLN A 44 -6.44 -3.08 -2.41
CA GLN A 44 -5.09 -2.49 -2.49
C GLN A 44 -4.66 -1.89 -1.14
N LEU A 45 -5.57 -1.23 -0.43
CA LEU A 45 -5.29 -0.67 0.89
C LEU A 45 -4.94 -1.78 1.90
N ILE A 46 -5.73 -2.87 1.93
CA ILE A 46 -5.46 -4.03 2.80
C ILE A 46 -4.09 -4.63 2.49
N ALA A 47 -3.75 -4.81 1.20
CA ALA A 47 -2.44 -5.32 0.80
C ALA A 47 -1.31 -4.36 1.20
N GLY A 48 -1.52 -3.04 1.05
CA GLY A 48 -0.57 -2.01 1.48
C GLY A 48 -0.30 -2.05 2.99
N ILE A 49 -1.36 -2.14 3.80
CA ILE A 49 -1.24 -2.25 5.26
C ILE A 49 -0.49 -3.52 5.65
N ALA A 50 -0.82 -4.67 5.04
CA ALA A 50 -0.15 -5.93 5.31
C ALA A 50 1.34 -5.87 4.97
N ASN A 51 1.70 -5.35 3.79
CA ASN A 51 3.09 -5.20 3.38
C ASN A 51 3.87 -4.28 4.33
N THR A 52 3.28 -3.14 4.73
CA THR A 52 3.90 -2.20 5.67
C THR A 52 4.11 -2.85 7.05
N TYR A 53 3.12 -3.62 7.52
CA TYR A 53 3.22 -4.35 8.79
C TYR A 53 4.36 -5.39 8.78
N TYR A 54 4.46 -6.22 7.74
CA TYR A 54 5.56 -7.19 7.64
C TYR A 54 6.93 -6.53 7.42
N THR A 55 6.97 -5.37 6.78
CA THR A 55 8.20 -4.56 6.69
C THR A 55 8.64 -4.09 8.09
N LEU A 56 7.70 -3.68 8.95
CA LEU A 56 8.01 -3.32 10.34
C LEU A 56 8.57 -4.51 11.12
N LEU A 57 7.95 -5.69 11.03
CA LEU A 57 8.45 -6.89 11.70
C LEU A 57 9.87 -7.25 11.26
N MET A 58 10.16 -7.10 9.95
CA MET A 58 11.49 -7.33 9.40
C MET A 58 12.52 -6.33 9.96
N LEU A 59 12.17 -5.04 10.02
CA LEU A 59 13.05 -4.01 10.54
C LEU A 59 13.31 -4.16 12.04
N ASP A 60 12.31 -4.59 12.82
CA ASP A 60 12.47 -4.88 14.25
C ASP A 60 13.46 -6.03 14.46
N GLU A 61 13.35 -7.09 13.68
CA GLU A 61 14.30 -8.21 13.77
C GLU A 61 15.72 -7.78 13.37
N GLN A 62 15.84 -6.99 12.31
CA GLN A 62 17.14 -6.41 11.92
C GLN A 62 17.72 -5.52 13.02
N LEU A 63 16.89 -4.73 13.70
CA LEU A 63 17.32 -3.90 14.82
C LEU A 63 17.82 -4.74 16.00
N ILE A 64 17.15 -5.84 16.33
CA ILE A 64 17.59 -6.76 17.38
C ILE A 64 18.98 -7.33 17.04
N ILE A 65 19.16 -7.87 15.83
CA ILE A 65 20.44 -8.43 15.37
C ILE A 65 21.53 -7.36 15.36
N SER A 66 21.22 -6.14 14.88
CA SER A 66 22.19 -5.05 14.84
C SER A 66 22.64 -4.60 16.21
N ARG A 67 21.74 -4.56 17.21
CA ARG A 67 22.08 -4.26 18.61
C ARG A 67 22.95 -5.35 19.25
N GLN A 68 22.68 -6.62 18.97
CA GLN A 68 23.53 -7.71 19.39
C GLN A 68 24.93 -7.61 18.79
N THR A 69 25.00 -7.24 17.50
CA THR A 69 26.27 -7.00 16.80
C THR A 69 27.01 -5.80 17.38
N GLU A 70 26.32 -4.72 17.71
CA GLU A 70 26.91 -3.55 18.37
C GLU A 70 27.56 -3.92 19.71
N GLU A 71 26.89 -4.70 20.55
CA GLU A 71 27.44 -5.15 21.84
C GLU A 71 28.66 -6.06 21.65
N ALA A 72 28.64 -6.98 20.69
CA ALA A 72 29.78 -7.84 20.36
C ALA A 72 31.00 -7.02 19.87
N TRP A 73 30.79 -5.97 19.07
CA TRP A 73 31.87 -5.07 18.67
C TRP A 73 32.42 -4.25 19.83
N LYS A 74 31.56 -3.81 20.74
CA LYS A 74 31.99 -3.10 21.96
C LYS A 74 32.89 -3.96 22.83
N GLU A 75 32.55 -5.25 23.01
CA GLU A 75 33.41 -6.21 23.71
C GLU A 75 34.72 -6.45 22.97
N THR A 76 34.68 -6.52 21.65
CA THR A 76 35.87 -6.68 20.80
C THR A 76 36.81 -5.50 20.96
N VAL A 77 36.31 -4.25 20.95
CA VAL A 77 37.09 -3.05 21.21
C VAL A 77 37.77 -3.09 22.59
N ALA A 78 36.99 -3.47 23.64
CA ALA A 78 37.52 -3.57 25.00
C ALA A 78 38.64 -4.62 25.11
N SER A 79 38.45 -5.79 24.49
CA SER A 79 39.46 -6.86 24.44
C SER A 79 40.71 -6.44 23.71
N THR A 80 40.59 -5.79 22.54
CA THR A 80 41.71 -5.31 21.74
C THR A 80 42.48 -4.22 22.48
N ARG A 81 41.79 -3.32 23.20
CA ARG A 81 42.41 -2.30 24.05
C ARG A 81 43.19 -2.93 25.22
N SER A 82 42.69 -3.99 25.81
CA SER A 82 43.39 -4.76 26.85
C SER A 82 44.66 -5.43 26.31
N LEU A 83 44.60 -6.00 25.11
CA LEU A 83 45.79 -6.56 24.43
C LEU A 83 46.83 -5.49 24.11
N MET A 84 46.41 -4.29 23.68
CA MET A 84 47.29 -3.17 23.44
C MET A 84 48.00 -2.77 24.73
N ASN A 85 47.31 -2.67 25.86
CA ASN A 85 47.88 -2.34 27.17
C ASN A 85 48.87 -3.43 27.64
N ALA A 86 48.71 -4.68 27.23
CA ALA A 86 49.64 -5.76 27.47
C ALA A 86 50.82 -5.82 26.50
N GLY A 87 50.89 -4.89 25.52
CA GLY A 87 51.95 -4.84 24.51
C GLY A 87 51.79 -5.87 23.38
N LEU A 88 50.62 -6.53 23.27
CA LEU A 88 50.30 -7.61 22.30
C LEU A 88 49.55 -7.09 21.07
N ALA A 89 49.07 -5.83 21.09
CA ALA A 89 48.42 -5.17 19.95
C ALA A 89 48.93 -3.72 19.82
N ASN A 90 48.72 -3.13 18.67
CA ASN A 90 49.09 -1.72 18.39
C ASN A 90 47.85 -0.82 18.41
N GLU A 91 48.07 0.50 18.53
CA GLU A 91 47.01 1.51 18.55
C GLU A 91 46.18 1.54 17.26
N SER A 92 46.80 1.21 16.13
CA SER A 92 46.12 1.12 14.83
C SER A 92 45.04 0.02 14.85
N ALA A 93 45.31 -1.12 15.49
CA ALA A 93 44.32 -2.19 15.64
C ALA A 93 43.11 -1.75 16.48
N VAL A 94 43.35 -1.03 17.58
CA VAL A 94 42.23 -0.49 18.41
C VAL A 94 41.40 0.50 17.61
N SER A 95 42.07 1.46 16.93
CA SER A 95 41.37 2.46 16.11
C SER A 95 40.53 1.82 14.99
N GLN A 96 41.02 0.74 14.36
CA GLN A 96 40.28 -0.02 13.35
C GLN A 96 39.00 -0.67 13.95
N MET A 97 39.11 -1.28 15.12
CA MET A 97 37.95 -1.91 15.80
C MET A 97 36.93 -0.83 16.24
N GLU A 98 37.41 0.29 16.77
CA GLU A 98 36.56 1.43 17.13
C GLU A 98 35.81 2.01 15.92
N ALA A 99 36.49 2.17 14.78
CA ALA A 99 35.85 2.65 13.56
C ALA A 99 34.72 1.71 13.12
N THR A 100 34.95 0.39 13.20
CA THR A 100 33.89 -0.59 12.87
C THR A 100 32.74 -0.54 13.88
N TYR A 101 33.03 -0.43 15.18
CA TYR A 101 32.02 -0.25 16.21
C TYR A 101 31.12 0.96 15.95
N TYR A 102 31.71 2.13 15.66
CA TYR A 102 30.93 3.33 15.36
C TYR A 102 30.13 3.22 14.06
N GLN A 103 30.62 2.49 13.07
CA GLN A 103 29.87 2.20 11.85
C GLN A 103 28.63 1.35 12.14
N VAL A 104 28.75 0.31 12.98
CA VAL A 104 27.61 -0.51 13.40
C VAL A 104 26.62 0.31 14.22
N GLN A 105 27.11 1.16 15.12
CA GLN A 105 26.27 2.06 15.90
C GLN A 105 25.48 3.03 15.00
N GLY A 106 26.10 3.58 13.97
CA GLY A 106 25.41 4.37 12.95
C GLY A 106 24.29 3.60 12.26
N SER A 107 24.53 2.34 11.89
CA SER A 107 23.52 1.47 11.28
C SER A 107 22.33 1.21 12.20
N VAL A 108 22.53 1.09 13.51
CA VAL A 108 21.44 0.96 14.50
C VAL A 108 20.54 2.20 14.51
N LEU A 109 21.13 3.39 14.46
CA LEU A 109 20.37 4.65 14.40
C LEU A 109 19.60 4.79 13.08
N ASP A 110 20.21 4.39 11.96
CA ASP A 110 19.53 4.39 10.65
C ASP A 110 18.33 3.46 10.63
N LEU A 111 18.45 2.26 11.23
CA LEU A 111 17.32 1.32 11.37
C LEU A 111 16.19 1.89 12.23
N GLN A 112 16.52 2.56 13.34
CA GLN A 112 15.52 3.23 14.17
C GLN A 112 14.78 4.33 13.41
N GLN A 113 15.49 5.10 12.60
CA GLN A 113 14.89 6.11 11.73
C GLN A 113 13.97 5.48 10.68
N GLN A 114 14.39 4.37 10.05
CA GLN A 114 13.57 3.65 9.08
C GLN A 114 12.29 3.10 9.72
N ILE A 115 12.35 2.53 10.92
CA ILE A 115 11.18 2.07 11.67
C ILE A 115 10.19 3.22 11.87
N ASN A 116 10.65 4.38 12.35
CA ASN A 116 9.80 5.55 12.55
C ASN A 116 9.14 6.02 11.23
N GLN A 117 9.87 5.98 10.11
CA GLN A 117 9.33 6.36 8.80
C GLN A 117 8.23 5.38 8.34
N VAL A 118 8.44 4.07 8.55
CA VAL A 118 7.46 3.05 8.17
C VAL A 118 6.25 3.09 9.11
N GLU A 119 6.41 3.37 10.41
CA GLU A 119 5.31 3.61 11.34
C GLU A 119 4.45 4.83 10.93
N ASN A 120 5.10 5.93 10.53
CA ASN A 120 4.38 7.08 10.00
C ASN A 120 3.61 6.75 8.71
N SER A 121 4.19 5.91 7.84
CA SER A 121 3.52 5.44 6.63
C SER A 121 2.31 4.55 6.96
N LEU A 122 2.43 3.70 7.97
CA LEU A 122 1.32 2.88 8.47
C LEU A 122 0.20 3.75 9.05
N ALA A 123 0.55 4.77 9.85
CA ALA A 123 -0.41 5.72 10.40
C ALA A 123 -1.20 6.44 9.29
N LEU A 124 -0.51 6.84 8.21
CA LEU A 124 -1.14 7.45 7.05
C LEU A 124 -2.13 6.51 6.36
N LEU A 125 -1.77 5.22 6.18
CA LEU A 125 -2.66 4.21 5.60
C LEU A 125 -3.88 3.92 6.48
N LEU A 126 -3.73 4.04 7.80
CA LEU A 126 -4.81 3.85 8.77
C LEU A 126 -5.63 5.13 9.01
N ALA A 127 -5.22 6.27 8.44
CA ALA A 127 -5.78 7.59 8.68
C ALA A 127 -5.77 7.98 10.18
N GLU A 128 -4.71 7.60 10.90
CA GLU A 128 -4.49 7.88 12.32
C GLU A 128 -3.32 8.85 12.52
N THR A 129 -3.23 9.43 13.71
CA THR A 129 -2.04 10.19 14.12
C THR A 129 -0.86 9.23 14.34
N PRO A 130 0.38 9.60 13.96
CA PRO A 130 1.56 8.78 14.20
C PRO A 130 1.69 8.36 15.66
N ARG A 131 1.89 7.09 15.88
CA ARG A 131 2.10 6.49 17.22
C ARG A 131 2.93 5.22 17.09
N ASN A 132 3.49 4.76 18.20
CA ASN A 132 4.11 3.43 18.25
C ASN A 132 2.99 2.38 18.23
N TYR A 133 3.10 1.43 17.30
CA TYR A 133 2.16 0.33 17.17
C TYR A 133 2.70 -0.89 17.90
N GLU A 134 1.87 -1.45 18.80
CA GLU A 134 2.16 -2.76 19.37
C GLU A 134 2.06 -3.82 18.27
N ARG A 135 3.06 -4.66 18.15
CA ARG A 135 3.16 -5.69 17.13
C ARG A 135 3.82 -6.95 17.66
N GLY A 136 3.51 -8.08 17.03
CA GLY A 136 4.14 -9.35 17.33
C GLY A 136 5.58 -9.44 16.83
N THR A 137 6.17 -10.62 16.95
CA THR A 137 7.51 -10.90 16.41
C THR A 137 7.41 -11.58 15.05
N LEU A 138 8.46 -11.51 14.25
CA LEU A 138 8.51 -12.20 12.96
C LEU A 138 8.48 -13.73 13.14
N ALA A 139 9.07 -14.24 14.24
CA ALA A 139 9.14 -15.66 14.55
C ALA A 139 7.75 -16.27 14.87
N ASP A 140 6.81 -15.48 15.38
CA ASP A 140 5.46 -15.93 15.72
C ASP A 140 4.54 -16.03 14.49
N GLN A 141 4.99 -15.54 13.32
CA GLN A 141 4.18 -15.52 12.11
C GLN A 141 4.14 -16.91 11.45
N GLN A 142 2.93 -17.40 11.22
CA GLN A 142 2.71 -18.64 10.49
C GLN A 142 2.35 -18.33 9.04
N PHE A 143 3.23 -18.70 8.13
CA PHE A 143 2.98 -18.56 6.69
C PHE A 143 2.42 -19.89 6.14
N PRO A 144 1.39 -19.82 5.26
CA PRO A 144 0.91 -21.02 4.57
C PRO A 144 2.04 -21.66 3.77
N THR A 145 2.28 -22.95 3.97
CA THR A 145 3.30 -23.73 3.24
C THR A 145 2.77 -24.21 1.89
N ASP A 146 1.47 -24.37 1.76
CA ASP A 146 0.82 -24.84 0.53
C ASP A 146 0.17 -23.68 -0.23
N PHE A 147 0.89 -23.16 -1.21
CA PHE A 147 0.29 -22.30 -2.23
C PHE A 147 -0.24 -23.18 -3.36
N ALA A 148 -1.57 -23.32 -3.46
CA ALA A 148 -2.19 -23.97 -4.60
C ALA A 148 -1.75 -23.25 -5.89
N VAL A 149 -0.99 -23.96 -6.71
CA VAL A 149 -0.50 -23.45 -8.01
C VAL A 149 -1.68 -23.44 -8.98
N GLY A 150 -2.09 -22.29 -9.40
CA GLY A 150 -3.16 -22.10 -10.39
C GLY A 150 -4.36 -21.33 -9.82
N ILE A 151 -4.66 -20.20 -10.45
CA ILE A 151 -5.88 -19.42 -10.16
C ILE A 151 -6.98 -19.94 -11.07
N PRO A 152 -8.05 -20.57 -10.54
CA PRO A 152 -9.18 -20.99 -11.37
C PRO A 152 -9.74 -19.78 -12.14
N VAL A 153 -10.04 -19.96 -13.42
CA VAL A 153 -10.61 -18.88 -14.27
C VAL A 153 -11.84 -18.22 -13.64
N ARG A 154 -12.62 -19.00 -12.87
CA ARG A 154 -13.75 -18.49 -12.07
C ARG A 154 -13.36 -17.40 -11.05
N MET A 155 -12.13 -17.41 -10.53
CA MET A 155 -11.65 -16.39 -9.60
C MET A 155 -11.34 -15.07 -10.29
N LEU A 156 -11.06 -15.08 -11.59
CA LEU A 156 -10.87 -13.84 -12.37
C LEU A 156 -12.14 -13.00 -12.39
N ALA A 157 -13.31 -13.63 -12.50
CA ALA A 157 -14.60 -12.93 -12.46
C ALA A 157 -14.92 -12.29 -11.08
N ALA A 158 -14.26 -12.72 -10.00
CA ALA A 158 -14.40 -12.13 -8.68
C ALA A 158 -13.45 -10.94 -8.44
N ARG A 159 -12.45 -10.73 -9.31
CA ARG A 159 -11.49 -9.64 -9.18
C ARG A 159 -12.14 -8.28 -9.49
N PRO A 160 -12.06 -7.30 -8.58
CA PRO A 160 -12.71 -6.01 -8.78
C PRO A 160 -12.12 -5.20 -9.93
N ASP A 161 -10.82 -5.34 -10.23
CA ASP A 161 -10.15 -4.68 -11.34
C ASP A 161 -10.64 -5.21 -12.70
N VAL A 162 -10.81 -6.52 -12.84
CA VAL A 162 -11.39 -7.15 -14.05
C VAL A 162 -12.84 -6.70 -14.24
N ARG A 163 -13.65 -6.75 -13.18
CA ARG A 163 -15.05 -6.29 -13.23
C ARG A 163 -15.17 -4.81 -13.59
N SER A 164 -14.30 -3.96 -13.03
CA SER A 164 -14.26 -2.53 -13.39
C SER A 164 -13.94 -2.32 -14.89
N ALA A 165 -13.00 -3.10 -15.46
CA ALA A 165 -12.71 -3.05 -16.89
C ALA A 165 -13.89 -3.53 -17.76
N GLU A 166 -14.60 -4.60 -17.36
CA GLU A 166 -15.81 -5.06 -18.03
C GLU A 166 -16.92 -3.99 -18.01
N ARG A 167 -17.11 -3.29 -16.87
CA ARG A 167 -18.07 -2.18 -16.78
C ARG A 167 -17.69 -0.99 -17.66
N THR A 168 -16.40 -0.74 -17.81
CA THR A 168 -15.91 0.30 -18.76
C THR A 168 -16.30 -0.06 -20.19
N LEU A 169 -16.10 -1.31 -20.59
CA LEU A 169 -16.49 -1.79 -21.91
C LEU A 169 -18.02 -1.72 -22.12
N GLU A 170 -18.80 -2.13 -21.12
CA GLU A 170 -20.25 -2.05 -21.13
C GLU A 170 -20.73 -0.59 -21.31
N ALA A 171 -20.15 0.35 -20.58
CA ALA A 171 -20.45 1.77 -20.69
C ALA A 171 -20.11 2.33 -22.09
N ALA A 172 -18.98 1.95 -22.66
CA ALA A 172 -18.57 2.34 -24.01
C ALA A 172 -19.53 1.77 -25.07
N PHE A 173 -19.98 0.53 -24.91
CA PHE A 173 -20.98 -0.10 -25.81
C PHE A 173 -22.29 0.68 -25.81
N TYR A 174 -22.85 1.01 -24.64
CA TYR A 174 -24.09 1.78 -24.56
C TYR A 174 -23.89 3.22 -25.02
N GLY A 175 -22.72 3.84 -24.81
CA GLY A 175 -22.39 5.16 -25.34
C GLY A 175 -22.40 5.17 -26.87
N THR A 176 -21.81 4.16 -27.51
CA THR A 176 -21.82 4.01 -28.98
C THR A 176 -23.26 3.84 -29.50
N ASN A 177 -24.11 3.06 -28.82
CA ASN A 177 -25.50 2.87 -29.22
C ASN A 177 -26.31 4.15 -29.02
N ALA A 178 -26.07 4.93 -27.95
CA ALA A 178 -26.71 6.22 -27.74
C ALA A 178 -26.31 7.22 -28.87
N ALA A 179 -25.03 7.25 -29.26
CA ALA A 179 -24.55 8.07 -30.35
C ALA A 179 -25.15 7.67 -31.69
N ARG A 180 -25.25 6.37 -32.00
CA ARG A 180 -25.93 5.87 -33.21
C ARG A 180 -27.40 6.29 -33.25
N SER A 181 -28.11 6.21 -32.13
CA SER A 181 -29.51 6.61 -32.01
C SER A 181 -29.71 8.12 -32.22
N ALA A 182 -28.67 8.94 -32.08
CA ALA A 182 -28.74 10.40 -32.34
C ALA A 182 -28.70 10.77 -33.81
N PHE A 183 -28.41 9.84 -34.72
CA PHE A 183 -28.43 10.08 -36.19
C PHE A 183 -29.84 9.93 -36.79
N TYR A 184 -30.79 9.45 -36.06
CA TYR A 184 -32.19 9.23 -36.48
C TYR A 184 -33.15 10.10 -35.67
#